data_223998a983d26661920915d8cd68c102
#
_entry.id   223998a983d26661920915d8cd68c102
#
_cell.length_a   1.000
_cell.length_b   1.000
_cell.length_c   1.000
_cell.angle_alpha   90.00
_cell.angle_beta   90.00
_cell.angle_gamma   90.00
#
_symmetry.space_group_name_H-M   'P 1'
#
loop_
_entity.id
_entity.type
_entity.pdbx_description
1 polymer ?
#
loop_
_entity_poly.entity_id
_entity_poly.type
_entity_poly.pdbx_seq_one_letter_code
_entity_poly.pdbx_strand_id
1 'polypeptide(L)'
;MATAERAPERLAVSSRRPLTNAEALSAILQGRHRTWSQVAADWARSRTQANSWPALGLVALFLAMLGLQQVIEPGTQRLLSAVFMFVALAQAWNIIGGYTGYASFGQVVFFGLGAYTTAVLMNNYHVSFWLALPVAILGGALFAFLIGLPLLRLRGHYFAIATLGAAEGVREVINNMTPITGGGLGITIPTFGEDAPTPYFGKPGFYLAFLILAIASVSLSAILARSRFGYAMVAVHEDEDAAGAVGINTTVVKVIAFAISGAIVGCAGAFYAFQQIEFYPTDVFDASFTVLMVIMVVIGGSGSVAGPLVGAVGLELLSQFLRINLGAYNQLIFGAIIVVVVVFFPQGVVNFFRDAWRTRRFSVLDNIRRYRL
;
A
#
# COMPACT_ATOMS: atom_id res chain seq x y z
N MET A 1 29.46 64.82 -21.69
CA MET A 1 29.23 63.53 -22.33
C MET A 1 28.69 62.60 -21.26
N ALA A 2 27.38 62.35 -21.25
CA ALA A 2 26.67 61.61 -20.24
C ALA A 2 26.45 60.18 -20.75
N THR A 3 26.94 59.19 -20.02
CA THR A 3 26.65 57.78 -20.22
C THR A 3 25.42 57.42 -19.39
N ALA A 4 24.29 57.15 -20.06
CA ALA A 4 23.05 56.73 -19.46
C ALA A 4 23.16 55.28 -18.95
N GLU A 5 23.00 55.13 -17.65
CA GLU A 5 22.86 53.86 -16.94
C GLU A 5 21.44 53.29 -17.19
N ARG A 6 21.36 52.21 -17.95
CA ARG A 6 20.09 51.51 -18.19
C ARG A 6 19.72 50.67 -16.95
N ALA A 7 18.66 51.06 -16.31
CA ALA A 7 18.02 50.25 -15.26
C ALA A 7 17.53 48.90 -15.81
N PRO A 8 17.65 47.81 -15.06
CA PRO A 8 17.14 46.48 -15.50
C PRO A 8 15.62 46.46 -15.51
N GLU A 9 15.09 46.11 -16.66
CA GLU A 9 13.67 45.89 -16.95
C GLU A 9 13.05 44.86 -15.98
N ARG A 10 12.06 45.30 -15.23
CA ARG A 10 11.27 44.43 -14.36
C ARG A 10 10.46 43.50 -15.25
N LEU A 11 10.93 42.26 -15.40
CA LEU A 11 10.14 41.18 -16.02
C LEU A 11 8.88 40.94 -15.21
N ALA A 12 7.76 41.24 -15.81
CA ALA A 12 6.41 40.97 -15.32
C ALA A 12 6.24 39.48 -15.00
N VAL A 13 5.86 39.19 -13.75
CA VAL A 13 5.56 37.83 -13.29
C VAL A 13 4.18 37.47 -13.79
N SER A 14 4.09 36.88 -15.00
CA SER A 14 2.87 36.28 -15.50
C SER A 14 2.84 34.79 -15.18
N SER A 15 1.70 34.35 -14.63
CA SER A 15 1.20 32.96 -14.51
C SER A 15 2.20 31.88 -14.08
N ARG A 16 2.32 31.68 -12.78
CA ARG A 16 3.14 30.60 -12.18
C ARG A 16 2.45 29.25 -12.36
N ARG A 17 2.90 28.45 -13.33
CA ARG A 17 2.73 26.99 -13.29
C ARG A 17 3.58 26.41 -12.16
N PRO A 18 3.12 25.38 -11.42
CA PRO A 18 3.96 24.65 -10.50
C PRO A 18 5.16 24.07 -11.26
N LEU A 19 6.36 24.33 -10.78
CA LEU A 19 7.60 23.84 -11.38
C LEU A 19 7.59 22.29 -11.37
N THR A 20 7.99 21.67 -12.47
CA THR A 20 8.29 20.24 -12.50
C THR A 20 9.54 19.95 -11.66
N ASN A 21 9.70 18.73 -11.15
CA ASN A 21 10.86 18.36 -10.34
C ASN A 21 12.20 18.64 -11.05
N ALA A 22 12.25 18.53 -12.38
CA ALA A 22 13.42 18.85 -13.18
C ALA A 22 13.71 20.37 -13.21
N GLU A 23 12.70 21.24 -13.23
CA GLU A 23 12.85 22.70 -13.17
C GLU A 23 13.25 23.16 -11.77
N ALA A 24 12.80 22.48 -10.71
CA ALA A 24 13.22 22.71 -9.34
C ALA A 24 14.70 22.34 -9.15
N LEU A 25 15.13 21.20 -9.69
CA LEU A 25 16.52 20.74 -9.63
C LEU A 25 17.45 21.67 -10.42
N SER A 26 17.05 22.11 -11.62
CA SER A 26 17.84 23.06 -12.42
C SER A 26 17.96 24.43 -11.76
N ALA A 27 16.94 24.90 -11.05
CA ALA A 27 16.97 26.14 -10.27
C ALA A 27 17.91 26.07 -9.06
N ILE A 28 18.03 24.90 -8.42
CA ILE A 28 18.97 24.62 -7.34
C ILE A 28 20.41 24.61 -7.89
N LEU A 29 20.65 23.95 -9.03
CA LEU A 29 21.95 23.85 -9.67
C LEU A 29 22.44 25.19 -10.25
N GLN A 30 21.54 26.14 -10.54
CA GLN A 30 21.84 27.47 -11.05
C GLN A 30 22.16 28.53 -9.93
N GLY A 31 22.35 28.08 -8.67
CA GLY A 31 22.83 28.96 -7.59
C GLY A 31 21.85 30.07 -7.16
N ARG A 32 20.56 29.98 -7.50
CA ARG A 32 19.56 30.90 -6.96
C ARG A 32 19.21 30.46 -5.53
N HIS A 33 19.96 31.01 -4.57
CA HIS A 33 19.70 30.83 -3.14
C HIS A 33 18.30 31.32 -2.77
N ARG A 34 17.29 30.42 -2.85
CA ARG A 34 16.02 30.66 -2.17
C ARG A 34 16.25 30.43 -0.69
N THR A 35 15.92 31.43 0.13
CA THR A 35 15.93 31.25 1.58
C THR A 35 14.93 30.17 1.99
N TRP A 36 15.24 29.41 3.02
CA TRP A 36 14.36 28.35 3.55
C TRP A 36 12.94 28.87 3.86
N SER A 37 12.82 30.15 4.23
CA SER A 37 11.52 30.80 4.43
C SER A 37 10.69 30.90 3.13
N GLN A 38 11.32 31.13 1.98
CA GLN A 38 10.64 31.21 0.68
C GLN A 38 10.20 29.81 0.21
N VAL A 39 11.05 28.80 0.41
CA VAL A 39 10.68 27.39 0.12
C VAL A 39 9.52 26.94 1.01
N ALA A 40 9.55 27.28 2.29
CA ALA A 40 8.46 26.97 3.23
C ALA A 40 7.17 27.73 2.89
N ALA A 41 7.26 28.98 2.44
CA ALA A 41 6.09 29.76 2.03
C ALA A 41 5.49 29.29 0.71
N ASP A 42 6.30 28.86 -0.26
CA ASP A 42 5.85 28.29 -1.51
C ASP A 42 5.22 26.89 -1.26
N TRP A 43 5.77 26.12 -0.33
CA TRP A 43 5.20 24.86 0.12
C TRP A 43 3.87 25.06 0.86
N ALA A 44 3.77 26.06 1.74
CA ALA A 44 2.51 26.39 2.43
C ALA A 44 1.44 26.86 1.43
N ARG A 45 1.81 27.62 0.42
CA ARG A 45 0.91 28.06 -0.66
C ARG A 45 0.44 26.93 -1.57
N SER A 46 1.32 25.99 -1.89
CA SER A 46 0.92 24.79 -2.65
C SER A 46 -0.05 23.91 -1.88
N ARG A 47 -0.04 23.94 -0.55
CA ARG A 47 -0.96 23.23 0.32
C ARG A 47 -2.36 23.86 0.36
N THR A 48 -2.47 25.20 0.34
CA THR A 48 -3.76 25.91 0.32
C THR A 48 -4.46 25.84 -1.05
N GLN A 49 -3.72 25.58 -2.12
CA GLN A 49 -4.24 25.26 -3.46
C GLN A 49 -4.37 23.75 -3.70
N ALA A 50 -4.20 22.91 -2.67
CA ALA A 50 -4.46 21.48 -2.79
C ALA A 50 -5.95 21.29 -3.10
N ASN A 51 -6.22 21.06 -4.36
CA ASN A 51 -7.52 20.83 -4.95
C ASN A 51 -8.28 19.78 -4.12
N SER A 52 -9.40 20.13 -3.52
CA SER A 52 -10.23 19.23 -2.70
C SER A 52 -10.93 18.13 -3.53
N TRP A 53 -10.89 18.23 -4.86
CA TRP A 53 -11.52 17.29 -5.79
C TRP A 53 -11.18 15.81 -5.56
N PRO A 54 -9.91 15.41 -5.31
CA PRO A 54 -9.64 14.00 -5.05
C PRO A 54 -10.25 13.50 -3.73
N ALA A 55 -10.34 14.34 -2.70
CA ALA A 55 -11.02 13.99 -1.46
C ALA A 55 -12.53 13.87 -1.67
N LEU A 56 -13.14 14.79 -2.41
CA LEU A 56 -14.56 14.71 -2.80
C LEU A 56 -14.83 13.48 -3.66
N GLY A 57 -13.92 13.13 -4.58
CA GLY A 57 -14.00 11.92 -5.39
C GLY A 57 -13.99 10.65 -4.56
N LEU A 58 -13.14 10.56 -3.54
CA LEU A 58 -13.10 9.42 -2.60
C LEU A 58 -14.38 9.32 -1.77
N VAL A 59 -14.91 10.46 -1.28
CA VAL A 59 -16.19 10.50 -0.55
C VAL A 59 -17.34 10.08 -1.45
N ALA A 60 -17.40 10.60 -2.68
CA ALA A 60 -18.44 10.24 -3.64
C ALA A 60 -18.38 8.73 -3.99
N LEU A 61 -17.16 8.19 -4.19
CA LEU A 61 -16.95 6.76 -4.43
C LEU A 61 -17.42 5.92 -3.23
N PHE A 62 -17.12 6.35 -2.00
CA PHE A 62 -17.57 5.69 -0.78
C PHE A 62 -19.10 5.65 -0.70
N LEU A 63 -19.76 6.81 -0.90
CA LEU A 63 -21.22 6.89 -0.86
C LEU A 63 -21.87 6.05 -1.97
N ALA A 64 -21.28 6.04 -3.18
CA ALA A 64 -21.75 5.20 -4.27
C ALA A 64 -21.61 3.71 -3.93
N MET A 65 -20.47 3.28 -3.36
CA MET A 65 -20.27 1.88 -2.95
C MET A 65 -21.18 1.48 -1.78
N LEU A 66 -21.46 2.40 -0.83
CA LEU A 66 -22.45 2.19 0.22
C LEU A 66 -23.86 1.98 -0.32
N GLY A 67 -24.29 2.82 -1.28
CA GLY A 67 -25.60 2.66 -1.92
C GLY A 67 -25.69 1.36 -2.73
N LEU A 68 -24.61 1.00 -3.40
CA LEU A 68 -24.52 -0.20 -4.23
C LEU A 68 -24.66 -1.49 -3.41
N GLN A 69 -24.22 -1.50 -2.14
CA GLN A 69 -24.34 -2.65 -1.23
C GLN A 69 -25.77 -3.21 -1.11
N GLN A 70 -26.80 -2.35 -1.19
CA GLN A 70 -28.20 -2.75 -1.04
C GLN A 70 -28.79 -3.44 -2.29
N VAL A 71 -28.14 -3.22 -3.44
CA VAL A 71 -28.62 -3.71 -4.75
C VAL A 71 -27.84 -4.93 -5.23
N ILE A 72 -26.63 -5.12 -4.70
CA ILE A 72 -25.72 -6.18 -5.17
C ILE A 72 -26.02 -7.52 -4.51
N GLU A 73 -25.96 -8.57 -5.32
CA GLU A 73 -26.08 -9.97 -4.86
C GLU A 73 -24.96 -10.37 -3.87
N PRO A 74 -25.24 -11.30 -2.94
CA PRO A 74 -24.28 -11.74 -1.93
C PRO A 74 -22.97 -12.33 -2.48
N GLY A 75 -22.97 -12.87 -3.69
CA GLY A 75 -21.77 -13.35 -4.39
C GLY A 75 -20.83 -12.21 -4.79
N THR A 76 -21.40 -11.16 -5.36
CA THR A 76 -20.67 -9.96 -5.77
C THR A 76 -20.17 -9.16 -4.55
N GLN A 77 -20.91 -9.16 -3.43
CA GLN A 77 -20.43 -8.54 -2.18
C GLN A 77 -19.14 -9.22 -1.67
N ARG A 78 -19.08 -10.55 -1.74
CA ARG A 78 -17.87 -11.31 -1.37
C ARG A 78 -16.69 -10.98 -2.28
N LEU A 79 -16.91 -10.89 -3.59
CA LEU A 79 -15.88 -10.48 -4.56
C LEU A 79 -15.37 -9.09 -4.27
N LEU A 80 -16.26 -8.11 -4.06
CA LEU A 80 -15.86 -6.73 -3.78
C LEU A 80 -15.15 -6.61 -2.42
N SER A 81 -15.53 -7.40 -1.42
CA SER A 81 -14.80 -7.47 -0.15
C SER A 81 -13.35 -7.90 -0.36
N ALA A 82 -13.10 -8.91 -1.20
CA ALA A 82 -11.75 -9.34 -1.57
C ALA A 82 -10.98 -8.23 -2.32
N VAL A 83 -11.63 -7.58 -3.29
CA VAL A 83 -11.04 -6.44 -4.01
C VAL A 83 -10.61 -5.34 -3.03
N PHE A 84 -11.48 -4.94 -2.09
CA PHE A 84 -11.16 -3.90 -1.10
C PHE A 84 -10.05 -4.32 -0.15
N MET A 85 -10.04 -5.59 0.28
CA MET A 85 -8.94 -6.15 1.07
C MET A 85 -7.62 -6.01 0.33
N PHE A 86 -7.56 -6.45 -0.93
CA PHE A 86 -6.33 -6.36 -1.72
C PHE A 86 -5.92 -4.91 -2.06
N VAL A 87 -6.88 -3.99 -2.22
CA VAL A 87 -6.57 -2.55 -2.32
C VAL A 87 -5.86 -2.07 -1.06
N ALA A 88 -6.35 -2.42 0.13
CA ALA A 88 -5.71 -2.04 1.39
C ALA A 88 -4.32 -2.66 1.54
N LEU A 89 -4.18 -3.94 1.22
CA LEU A 89 -2.91 -4.67 1.27
C LEU A 89 -1.88 -4.11 0.27
N ALA A 90 -2.29 -3.82 -0.96
CA ALA A 90 -1.43 -3.22 -1.98
C ALA A 90 -0.99 -1.80 -1.58
N GLN A 91 -1.89 -0.97 -1.01
CA GLN A 91 -1.52 0.34 -0.47
C GLN A 91 -0.54 0.23 0.69
N ALA A 92 -0.74 -0.73 1.59
CA ALA A 92 0.17 -0.99 2.70
C ALA A 92 1.57 -1.38 2.21
N TRP A 93 1.65 -2.30 1.24
CA TRP A 93 2.92 -2.68 0.65
C TRP A 93 3.59 -1.51 -0.09
N ASN A 94 2.82 -0.67 -0.79
CA ASN A 94 3.33 0.49 -1.51
C ASN A 94 4.00 1.52 -0.58
N ILE A 95 3.60 1.60 0.69
CA ILE A 95 4.23 2.50 1.67
C ILE A 95 5.70 2.11 1.87
N ILE A 96 6.01 0.83 2.03
CA ILE A 96 7.40 0.37 2.23
C ILE A 96 8.09 0.06 0.89
N GLY A 97 7.45 -0.64 -0.04
CA GLY A 97 8.06 -1.02 -1.31
C GLY A 97 8.07 0.10 -2.34
N GLY A 98 6.97 0.84 -2.47
CA GLY A 98 6.81 1.87 -3.48
C GLY A 98 7.45 3.21 -3.12
N TYR A 99 7.21 3.72 -1.89
CA TYR A 99 7.75 5.03 -1.49
C TYR A 99 9.16 4.97 -0.94
N THR A 100 9.55 3.94 -0.17
CA THR A 100 10.93 3.83 0.37
C THR A 100 11.86 2.97 -0.45
N GLY A 101 11.35 2.23 -1.45
CA GLY A 101 12.15 1.34 -2.28
C GLY A 101 12.54 0.00 -1.63
N TYR A 102 12.07 -0.28 -0.42
CA TYR A 102 12.37 -1.49 0.32
C TYR A 102 11.33 -2.58 0.03
N ALA A 103 11.59 -3.43 -0.96
CA ALA A 103 10.70 -4.52 -1.35
C ALA A 103 10.66 -5.61 -0.27
N SER A 104 9.64 -5.56 0.60
CA SER A 104 9.40 -6.56 1.62
C SER A 104 8.59 -7.73 1.06
N PHE A 105 9.09 -8.95 1.25
CA PHE A 105 8.35 -10.18 0.96
C PHE A 105 7.73 -10.82 2.22
N GLY A 106 7.89 -10.17 3.38
CA GLY A 106 7.38 -10.63 4.66
C GLY A 106 6.07 -9.99 5.12
N GLN A 107 5.34 -9.28 4.27
CA GLN A 107 4.11 -8.59 4.66
C GLN A 107 3.03 -9.54 5.19
N VAL A 108 3.01 -10.77 4.71
CA VAL A 108 2.09 -11.81 5.17
C VAL A 108 2.22 -12.12 6.67
N VAL A 109 3.38 -11.85 7.29
CA VAL A 109 3.56 -11.99 8.75
C VAL A 109 2.58 -11.12 9.51
N PHE A 110 2.44 -9.87 9.11
CA PHE A 110 1.54 -8.94 9.80
C PHE A 110 0.08 -9.33 9.60
N PHE A 111 -0.25 -9.87 8.41
CA PHE A 111 -1.57 -10.42 8.11
C PHE A 111 -1.90 -11.60 9.02
N GLY A 112 -1.01 -12.59 9.08
CA GLY A 112 -1.15 -13.75 9.93
C GLY A 112 -1.19 -13.40 11.42
N LEU A 113 -0.31 -12.50 11.87
CA LEU A 113 -0.32 -12.03 13.26
C LEU A 113 -1.61 -11.31 13.62
N GLY A 114 -2.13 -10.46 12.72
CA GLY A 114 -3.42 -9.80 12.91
C GLY A 114 -4.56 -10.81 13.02
N ALA A 115 -4.56 -11.82 12.15
CA ALA A 115 -5.54 -12.91 12.17
C ALA A 115 -5.48 -13.71 13.48
N TYR A 116 -4.30 -14.21 13.85
CA TYR A 116 -4.12 -15.00 15.06
C TYR A 116 -4.33 -14.21 16.35
N THR A 117 -3.89 -12.96 16.42
CA THR A 117 -4.18 -12.09 17.57
C THR A 117 -5.68 -11.96 17.79
N THR A 118 -6.44 -11.72 16.75
CA THR A 118 -7.90 -11.60 16.83
C THR A 118 -8.53 -12.93 17.24
N ALA A 119 -8.14 -14.03 16.61
CA ALA A 119 -8.70 -15.34 16.87
C ALA A 119 -8.42 -15.81 18.32
N VAL A 120 -7.18 -15.66 18.78
CA VAL A 120 -6.78 -16.03 20.16
C VAL A 120 -7.54 -15.20 21.19
N LEU A 121 -7.69 -13.90 21.00
CA LEU A 121 -8.42 -13.04 21.91
C LEU A 121 -9.92 -13.39 21.95
N MET A 122 -10.52 -13.68 20.81
CA MET A 122 -11.93 -14.04 20.75
C MET A 122 -12.20 -15.46 21.26
N ASN A 123 -11.35 -16.44 20.90
CA ASN A 123 -11.57 -17.84 21.25
C ASN A 123 -11.14 -18.15 22.70
N ASN A 124 -9.93 -17.77 23.10
CA ASN A 124 -9.38 -18.19 24.39
C ASN A 124 -9.76 -17.25 25.54
N TYR A 125 -9.99 -15.96 25.23
CA TYR A 125 -10.26 -14.93 26.23
C TYR A 125 -11.67 -14.34 26.13
N HIS A 126 -12.49 -14.78 25.17
CA HIS A 126 -13.86 -14.30 24.93
C HIS A 126 -13.94 -12.75 24.77
N VAL A 127 -12.89 -12.15 24.26
CA VAL A 127 -12.82 -10.70 24.02
C VAL A 127 -13.64 -10.35 22.77
N SER A 128 -14.44 -9.29 22.85
CA SER A 128 -15.17 -8.76 21.70
C SER A 128 -14.23 -8.41 20.54
N PHE A 129 -14.66 -8.66 19.30
CA PHE A 129 -13.92 -8.31 18.08
C PHE A 129 -13.48 -6.82 18.07
N TRP A 130 -14.34 -5.93 18.54
CA TRP A 130 -14.04 -4.49 18.58
C TRP A 130 -12.88 -4.11 19.51
N LEU A 131 -12.62 -4.91 20.53
CA LEU A 131 -11.45 -4.77 21.40
C LEU A 131 -10.24 -5.54 20.86
N ALA A 132 -10.46 -6.67 20.20
CA ALA A 132 -9.40 -7.45 19.56
C ALA A 132 -8.77 -6.72 18.36
N LEU A 133 -9.58 -5.99 17.59
CA LEU A 133 -9.13 -5.27 16.41
C LEU A 133 -8.01 -4.22 16.68
N PRO A 134 -8.15 -3.30 17.64
CA PRO A 134 -7.04 -2.39 17.99
C PRO A 134 -5.78 -3.13 18.44
N VAL A 135 -5.92 -4.24 19.17
CA VAL A 135 -4.77 -5.04 19.61
C VAL A 135 -4.07 -5.69 18.42
N ALA A 136 -4.83 -6.18 17.44
CA ALA A 136 -4.28 -6.74 16.20
C ALA A 136 -3.54 -5.68 15.36
N ILE A 137 -4.10 -4.47 15.24
CA ILE A 137 -3.48 -3.33 14.55
C ILE A 137 -2.16 -2.93 15.23
N LEU A 138 -2.20 -2.75 16.55
CA LEU A 138 -1.02 -2.39 17.34
C LEU A 138 0.01 -3.52 17.38
N GLY A 139 -0.44 -4.78 17.44
CA GLY A 139 0.41 -5.96 17.37
C GLY A 139 1.16 -6.03 16.05
N GLY A 140 0.47 -5.84 14.93
CA GLY A 140 1.09 -5.77 13.60
C GLY A 140 2.09 -4.62 13.47
N ALA A 141 1.75 -3.44 13.96
CA ALA A 141 2.64 -2.27 13.96
C ALA A 141 3.87 -2.48 14.85
N LEU A 142 3.67 -2.98 16.07
CA LEU A 142 4.75 -3.23 17.02
C LEU A 142 5.69 -4.33 16.52
N PHE A 143 5.15 -5.41 15.99
CA PHE A 143 5.97 -6.48 15.43
C PHE A 143 6.76 -5.99 14.21
N ALA A 144 6.13 -5.20 13.33
CA ALA A 144 6.82 -4.57 12.20
C ALA A 144 7.93 -3.61 12.68
N PHE A 145 7.69 -2.86 13.74
CA PHE A 145 8.71 -2.01 14.36
C PHE A 145 9.88 -2.83 14.91
N LEU A 146 9.60 -3.86 15.70
CA LEU A 146 10.63 -4.69 16.35
C LEU A 146 11.49 -5.45 15.33
N ILE A 147 10.85 -6.13 14.37
CA ILE A 147 11.57 -6.90 13.35
C ILE A 147 12.19 -5.98 12.28
N GLY A 148 11.60 -4.81 12.07
CA GLY A 148 12.11 -3.81 11.15
C GLY A 148 13.47 -3.25 11.60
N LEU A 149 13.71 -3.09 12.88
CA LEU A 149 14.99 -2.57 13.40
C LEU A 149 16.22 -3.37 12.90
N PRO A 150 16.27 -4.70 13.02
CA PRO A 150 17.36 -5.49 12.45
C PRO A 150 17.29 -5.67 10.95
N LEU A 151 16.09 -5.93 10.37
CA LEU A 151 15.96 -6.27 8.96
C LEU A 151 16.20 -5.07 8.02
N LEU A 152 15.80 -3.86 8.40
CA LEU A 152 15.98 -2.64 7.59
C LEU A 152 17.43 -2.12 7.60
N ARG A 153 18.35 -2.78 8.30
CA ARG A 153 19.80 -2.59 8.15
C ARG A 153 20.34 -3.28 6.88
N LEU A 154 19.61 -4.29 6.38
CA LEU A 154 19.92 -4.95 5.12
C LEU A 154 19.41 -4.10 3.97
N ARG A 155 20.14 -4.08 2.85
CA ARG A 155 19.80 -3.31 1.65
C ARG A 155 19.47 -4.24 0.48
N GLY A 156 18.60 -3.76 -0.42
CA GLY A 156 18.30 -4.44 -1.67
C GLY A 156 17.76 -5.86 -1.50
N HIS A 157 18.33 -6.79 -2.24
CA HIS A 157 17.86 -8.20 -2.28
C HIS A 157 18.02 -8.93 -0.94
N TYR A 158 18.99 -8.56 -0.11
CA TYR A 158 19.19 -9.17 1.21
C TYR A 158 18.01 -8.87 2.15
N PHE A 159 17.44 -7.68 2.09
CA PHE A 159 16.23 -7.34 2.83
C PHE A 159 15.03 -8.19 2.38
N ALA A 160 14.85 -8.35 1.07
CA ALA A 160 13.76 -9.16 0.51
C ALA A 160 13.82 -10.62 0.98
N ILE A 161 15.01 -11.25 0.90
CA ILE A 161 15.22 -12.64 1.35
C ILE A 161 15.04 -12.76 2.86
N ALA A 162 15.60 -11.83 3.63
CA ALA A 162 15.49 -11.85 5.09
C ALA A 162 14.04 -11.70 5.57
N THR A 163 13.23 -10.85 4.91
CA THR A 163 11.81 -10.70 5.24
C THR A 163 10.99 -11.93 4.89
N LEU A 164 11.32 -12.62 3.80
CA LEU A 164 10.71 -13.90 3.45
C LEU A 164 11.04 -14.99 4.48
N GLY A 165 12.33 -15.10 4.85
CA GLY A 165 12.75 -16.04 5.90
C GLY A 165 12.11 -15.74 7.26
N ALA A 166 11.96 -14.46 7.61
CA ALA A 166 11.26 -14.06 8.83
C ALA A 166 9.78 -14.46 8.79
N ALA A 167 9.13 -14.34 7.62
CA ALA A 167 7.74 -14.76 7.45
C ALA A 167 7.57 -16.25 7.72
N GLU A 168 8.43 -17.05 7.14
CA GLU A 168 8.42 -18.50 7.31
C GLU A 168 8.73 -18.89 8.76
N GLY A 169 9.70 -18.24 9.38
CA GLY A 169 10.04 -18.46 10.79
C GLY A 169 8.87 -18.15 11.73
N VAL A 170 8.14 -17.06 11.52
CA VAL A 170 6.97 -16.74 12.34
C VAL A 170 5.83 -17.73 12.10
N ARG A 171 5.60 -18.13 10.85
CA ARG A 171 4.61 -19.16 10.52
C ARG A 171 4.90 -20.44 11.30
N GLU A 172 6.16 -20.88 11.31
CA GLU A 172 6.55 -22.10 12.00
C GLU A 172 6.42 -21.98 13.54
N VAL A 173 6.72 -20.81 14.10
CA VAL A 173 6.47 -20.54 15.53
C VAL A 173 4.98 -20.68 15.86
N ILE A 174 4.10 -20.05 15.08
CA ILE A 174 2.65 -20.12 15.27
C ILE A 174 2.16 -21.56 15.11
N ASN A 175 2.66 -22.30 14.13
CA ASN A 175 2.33 -23.69 13.87
C ASN A 175 2.68 -24.63 15.02
N ASN A 176 3.74 -24.32 15.77
CA ASN A 176 4.20 -25.12 16.92
C ASN A 176 3.64 -24.66 18.29
N MET A 177 2.96 -23.49 18.35
CA MET A 177 2.37 -22.97 19.59
C MET A 177 0.97 -23.55 19.86
N THR A 178 0.80 -24.87 19.78
CA THR A 178 -0.50 -25.58 19.89
C THR A 178 -1.37 -25.13 21.08
N PRO A 179 -0.84 -24.87 22.30
CA PRO A 179 -1.69 -24.51 23.43
C PRO A 179 -2.41 -23.16 23.29
N ILE A 180 -1.90 -22.26 22.45
CA ILE A 180 -2.42 -20.88 22.29
C ILE A 180 -3.12 -20.73 20.95
N THR A 181 -2.49 -21.22 19.88
CA THR A 181 -2.92 -20.96 18.49
C THR A 181 -3.67 -22.13 17.87
N GLY A 182 -3.79 -23.27 18.56
CA GLY A 182 -4.24 -24.52 17.96
C GLY A 182 -3.19 -25.21 17.08
N GLY A 183 -2.04 -24.55 16.83
CA GLY A 183 -0.96 -25.07 16.01
C GLY A 183 -1.40 -25.40 14.60
N GLY A 184 -0.90 -26.52 14.05
CA GLY A 184 -1.27 -27.00 12.73
C GLY A 184 -2.72 -27.44 12.55
N LEU A 185 -3.50 -27.57 13.66
CA LEU A 185 -4.94 -27.88 13.60
C LEU A 185 -5.80 -26.65 13.30
N GLY A 186 -5.20 -25.46 13.31
CA GLY A 186 -5.91 -24.20 13.10
C GLY A 186 -6.67 -23.71 14.33
N ILE A 187 -7.38 -22.62 14.17
CA ILE A 187 -8.17 -21.99 15.22
C ILE A 187 -9.56 -21.60 14.67
N THR A 188 -10.59 -21.80 15.49
CA THR A 188 -11.97 -21.42 15.16
C THR A 188 -12.42 -20.28 16.04
N ILE A 189 -13.02 -19.25 15.44
CA ILE A 189 -13.57 -18.10 16.16
C ILE A 189 -15.04 -18.37 16.51
N PRO A 190 -15.46 -18.29 17.79
CA PRO A 190 -16.85 -18.44 18.18
C PRO A 190 -17.65 -17.22 17.69
N THR A 191 -18.47 -17.42 16.65
CA THR A 191 -19.26 -16.36 15.98
C THR A 191 -20.75 -16.58 16.08
N PHE A 192 -21.18 -17.77 16.52
CA PHE A 192 -22.57 -18.18 16.63
C PHE A 192 -22.85 -18.74 18.03
N GLY A 193 -24.09 -18.55 18.53
CA GLY A 193 -24.52 -19.01 19.83
C GLY A 193 -24.45 -17.92 20.91
N GLU A 194 -24.86 -18.30 22.15
CA GLU A 194 -24.89 -17.39 23.30
C GLU A 194 -23.50 -16.99 23.79
N ASP A 195 -22.50 -17.84 23.51
CA ASP A 195 -21.09 -17.61 23.91
C ASP A 195 -20.29 -16.77 22.91
N ALA A 196 -20.91 -16.33 21.80
CA ALA A 196 -20.20 -15.53 20.80
C ALA A 196 -19.90 -14.12 21.33
N PRO A 197 -18.61 -13.72 21.48
CA PRO A 197 -18.25 -12.43 22.07
C PRO A 197 -18.63 -11.25 21.15
N THR A 198 -18.87 -11.51 19.87
CA THR A 198 -19.38 -10.54 18.89
C THR A 198 -20.22 -11.26 17.84
N PRO A 199 -21.44 -10.78 17.52
CA PRO A 199 -22.25 -11.33 16.45
C PRO A 199 -21.52 -11.27 15.11
N TYR A 200 -21.69 -12.34 14.30
CA TYR A 200 -21.10 -12.38 12.96
C TYR A 200 -21.67 -11.28 12.07
N PHE A 201 -20.80 -10.53 11.40
CA PHE A 201 -21.21 -9.37 10.60
C PHE A 201 -22.01 -9.73 9.34
N GLY A 202 -21.90 -10.98 8.88
CA GLY A 202 -22.47 -11.38 7.59
C GLY A 202 -21.74 -10.75 6.39
N LYS A 203 -22.17 -11.15 5.19
CA LYS A 203 -21.53 -10.64 3.95
C LYS A 203 -21.59 -9.12 3.81
N PRO A 204 -22.72 -8.44 4.12
CA PRO A 204 -22.80 -6.98 4.04
C PRO A 204 -21.87 -6.27 5.02
N GLY A 205 -21.70 -6.79 6.23
CA GLY A 205 -20.82 -6.20 7.24
C GLY A 205 -19.34 -6.27 6.87
N PHE A 206 -18.89 -7.42 6.33
CA PHE A 206 -17.50 -7.55 5.84
C PHE A 206 -17.23 -6.71 4.61
N TYR A 207 -18.19 -6.58 3.69
CA TYR A 207 -18.11 -5.65 2.58
C TYR A 207 -17.83 -4.23 3.07
N LEU A 208 -18.59 -3.76 4.06
CA LEU A 208 -18.44 -2.44 4.64
C LEU A 208 -17.10 -2.28 5.37
N ALA A 209 -16.70 -3.28 6.16
CA ALA A 209 -15.44 -3.27 6.91
C ALA A 209 -14.23 -3.14 5.97
N PHE A 210 -14.15 -3.96 4.92
CA PHE A 210 -13.07 -3.88 3.94
C PHE A 210 -13.14 -2.62 3.07
N LEU A 211 -14.33 -2.10 2.75
CA LEU A 211 -14.49 -0.83 2.06
C LEU A 211 -13.91 0.32 2.90
N ILE A 212 -14.23 0.37 4.19
CA ILE A 212 -13.68 1.38 5.11
C ILE A 212 -12.16 1.26 5.20
N LEU A 213 -11.64 0.03 5.33
CA LEU A 213 -10.20 -0.22 5.38
C LEU A 213 -9.49 0.22 4.08
N ALA A 214 -10.08 -0.08 2.91
CA ALA A 214 -9.54 0.34 1.62
C ALA A 214 -9.48 1.86 1.50
N ILE A 215 -10.56 2.55 1.87
CA ILE A 215 -10.60 4.02 1.82
C ILE A 215 -9.64 4.64 2.83
N ALA A 216 -9.56 4.09 4.05
CA ALA A 216 -8.62 4.53 5.06
C ALA A 216 -7.16 4.37 4.59
N SER A 217 -6.81 3.23 3.98
CA SER A 217 -5.47 2.96 3.46
C SER A 217 -5.10 3.86 2.27
N VAL A 218 -6.04 4.08 1.31
CA VAL A 218 -5.84 5.00 0.19
C VAL A 218 -5.70 6.44 0.68
N SER A 219 -6.55 6.86 1.62
CA SER A 219 -6.49 8.20 2.22
C SER A 219 -5.18 8.43 2.97
N LEU A 220 -4.75 7.45 3.77
CA LEU A 220 -3.48 7.50 4.49
C LEU A 220 -2.30 7.57 3.52
N SER A 221 -2.29 6.74 2.46
CA SER A 221 -1.28 6.78 1.41
C SER A 221 -1.23 8.16 0.72
N ALA A 222 -2.40 8.75 0.42
CA ALA A 222 -2.50 10.09 -0.16
C ALA A 222 -1.99 11.21 0.77
N ILE A 223 -2.26 11.11 2.08
CA ILE A 223 -1.76 12.03 3.11
C ILE A 223 -0.24 11.88 3.23
N LEU A 224 0.26 10.65 3.33
CA LEU A 224 1.70 10.36 3.42
C LEU A 224 2.44 10.89 2.20
N ALA A 225 1.96 10.63 0.99
CA ALA A 225 2.58 11.10 -0.26
C ALA A 225 2.75 12.63 -0.34
N ARG A 226 1.90 13.39 0.38
CA ARG A 226 1.94 14.86 0.42
C ARG A 226 2.58 15.42 1.69
N SER A 227 3.03 14.57 2.60
CA SER A 227 3.62 14.96 3.88
C SER A 227 5.14 15.12 3.78
N ARG A 228 5.75 15.78 4.78
CA ARG A 228 7.21 15.82 4.92
C ARG A 228 7.81 14.42 5.06
N PHE A 229 7.08 13.53 5.72
CA PHE A 229 7.48 12.13 5.88
C PHE A 229 7.49 11.40 4.52
N GLY A 230 6.50 11.65 3.66
CA GLY A 230 6.46 11.11 2.29
C GLY A 230 7.65 11.55 1.45
N TYR A 231 8.02 12.82 1.51
CA TYR A 231 9.23 13.30 0.82
C TYR A 231 10.50 12.66 1.37
N ALA A 232 10.59 12.42 2.68
CA ALA A 232 11.72 11.71 3.28
C ALA A 232 11.77 10.24 2.81
N MET A 233 10.61 9.55 2.68
CA MET A 233 10.55 8.20 2.11
C MET A 233 11.08 8.16 0.67
N VAL A 234 10.64 9.07 -0.19
CA VAL A 234 11.11 9.15 -1.58
C VAL A 234 12.60 9.50 -1.66
N ALA A 235 13.10 10.39 -0.80
CA ALA A 235 14.54 10.68 -0.74
C ALA A 235 15.37 9.44 -0.38
N VAL A 236 14.88 8.62 0.57
CA VAL A 236 15.53 7.34 0.92
C VAL A 236 15.47 6.35 -0.24
N HIS A 237 14.40 6.36 -1.03
CA HIS A 237 14.25 5.50 -2.21
C HIS A 237 15.28 5.84 -3.29
N GLU A 238 15.48 7.14 -3.58
CA GLU A 238 16.40 7.61 -4.64
C GLU A 238 17.86 7.34 -4.25
N ASP A 239 18.27 7.73 -3.05
CA ASP A 239 19.61 7.47 -2.53
C ASP A 239 19.63 7.60 -1.00
N GLU A 240 19.79 6.47 -0.31
CA GLU A 240 19.80 6.45 1.16
C GLU A 240 20.99 7.17 1.78
N ASP A 241 22.16 7.10 1.15
CA ASP A 241 23.38 7.72 1.67
C ASP A 241 23.33 9.25 1.47
N ALA A 242 22.82 9.70 0.32
CA ALA A 242 22.59 11.11 0.06
C ALA A 242 21.50 11.69 1.00
N ALA A 243 20.42 10.96 1.24
CA ALA A 243 19.38 11.35 2.20
C ALA A 243 19.94 11.51 3.61
N GLY A 244 20.82 10.58 4.04
CA GLY A 244 21.55 10.67 5.31
C GLY A 244 22.46 11.90 5.39
N ALA A 245 23.17 12.23 4.32
CA ALA A 245 24.08 13.38 4.25
C ALA A 245 23.36 14.73 4.41
N VAL A 246 22.09 14.84 3.98
CA VAL A 246 21.27 16.05 4.18
C VAL A 246 20.48 16.04 5.51
N GLY A 247 20.76 15.07 6.42
CA GLY A 247 20.22 15.03 7.78
C GLY A 247 18.92 14.27 7.94
N ILE A 248 18.49 13.47 6.95
CA ILE A 248 17.32 12.57 7.09
C ILE A 248 17.76 11.33 7.86
N ASN A 249 17.07 11.01 8.97
CA ASN A 249 17.29 9.76 9.68
C ASN A 249 16.61 8.61 8.91
N THR A 250 17.36 7.96 8.02
CA THR A 250 16.86 6.93 7.09
C THR A 250 16.29 5.72 7.82
N THR A 251 16.92 5.31 8.94
CA THR A 251 16.44 4.20 9.77
C THR A 251 15.06 4.47 10.35
N VAL A 252 14.85 5.65 10.94
CA VAL A 252 13.56 6.04 11.51
C VAL A 252 12.49 6.10 10.44
N VAL A 253 12.80 6.67 9.28
CA VAL A 253 11.86 6.76 8.15
C VAL A 253 11.42 5.36 7.70
N LYS A 254 12.35 4.44 7.51
CA LYS A 254 12.08 3.06 7.07
C LYS A 254 11.26 2.29 8.11
N VAL A 255 11.66 2.37 9.39
CA VAL A 255 10.97 1.64 10.47
C VAL A 255 9.55 2.14 10.68
N ILE A 256 9.32 3.46 10.65
CA ILE A 256 7.96 4.01 10.75
C ILE A 256 7.11 3.61 9.53
N ALA A 257 7.65 3.68 8.32
CA ALA A 257 6.95 3.25 7.11
C ALA A 257 6.55 1.76 7.20
N PHE A 258 7.45 0.92 7.70
CA PHE A 258 7.20 -0.51 7.90
C PHE A 258 6.15 -0.77 8.99
N ALA A 259 6.18 -0.03 10.11
CA ALA A 259 5.19 -0.12 11.16
C ALA A 259 3.78 0.31 10.69
N ILE A 260 3.69 1.40 9.91
CA ILE A 260 2.41 1.84 9.31
C ILE A 260 1.87 0.76 8.36
N SER A 261 2.73 0.19 7.52
CA SER A 261 2.37 -0.91 6.64
C SER A 261 1.89 -2.12 7.43
N GLY A 262 2.61 -2.52 8.49
CA GLY A 262 2.24 -3.63 9.37
C GLY A 262 0.90 -3.41 10.08
N ALA A 263 0.58 -2.19 10.48
CA ALA A 263 -0.71 -1.84 11.09
C ALA A 263 -1.89 -2.09 10.13
N ILE A 264 -1.77 -1.63 8.87
CA ILE A 264 -2.83 -1.81 7.86
C ILE A 264 -3.00 -3.30 7.54
N VAL A 265 -1.90 -4.01 7.34
CA VAL A 265 -1.91 -5.44 7.00
C VAL A 265 -2.46 -6.27 8.16
N GLY A 266 -2.09 -5.94 9.41
CA GLY A 266 -2.63 -6.58 10.61
C GLY A 266 -4.13 -6.35 10.79
N CYS A 267 -4.61 -5.15 10.47
CA CYS A 267 -6.04 -4.85 10.45
C CYS A 267 -6.80 -5.70 9.40
N ALA A 268 -6.23 -5.84 8.19
CA ALA A 268 -6.81 -6.68 7.15
C ALA A 268 -6.86 -8.16 7.57
N GLY A 269 -5.80 -8.66 8.23
CA GLY A 269 -5.75 -10.02 8.79
C GLY A 269 -6.81 -10.25 9.85
N ALA A 270 -7.04 -9.28 10.75
CA ALA A 270 -8.10 -9.35 11.77
C ALA A 270 -9.49 -9.50 11.16
N PHE A 271 -9.83 -8.67 10.17
CA PHE A 271 -11.11 -8.80 9.45
C PHE A 271 -11.23 -10.10 8.67
N TYR A 272 -10.14 -10.55 8.04
CA TYR A 272 -10.09 -11.80 7.30
C TYR A 272 -10.35 -13.01 8.21
N ALA A 273 -9.69 -13.07 9.38
CA ALA A 273 -9.89 -14.12 10.36
C ALA A 273 -11.35 -14.21 10.81
N PHE A 274 -11.95 -13.08 11.15
CA PHE A 274 -13.34 -13.01 11.57
C PHE A 274 -14.33 -13.35 10.44
N GLN A 275 -13.95 -13.09 9.18
CA GLN A 275 -14.75 -13.47 8.01
C GLN A 275 -14.70 -14.98 7.72
N GLN A 276 -13.52 -15.60 7.88
CA GLN A 276 -13.31 -17.02 7.58
C GLN A 276 -13.80 -17.95 8.68
N ILE A 277 -13.88 -17.45 9.93
CA ILE A 277 -14.30 -18.18 11.15
C ILE A 277 -13.30 -19.26 11.54
N GLU A 278 -12.88 -20.10 10.63
CA GLU A 278 -11.90 -21.17 10.79
C GLU A 278 -10.80 -21.00 9.75
N PHE A 279 -9.55 -21.08 10.20
CA PHE A 279 -8.38 -20.96 9.33
C PHE A 279 -7.15 -21.62 9.96
N TYR A 280 -6.19 -21.96 9.10
CA TYR A 280 -4.94 -22.62 9.45
C TYR A 280 -3.76 -21.66 9.30
N PRO A 281 -2.60 -21.96 9.96
CA PRO A 281 -1.38 -21.14 9.76
C PRO A 281 -0.99 -21.05 8.28
N THR A 282 -1.16 -22.13 7.52
CA THR A 282 -0.87 -22.16 6.09
C THR A 282 -1.71 -21.20 5.26
N ASP A 283 -2.91 -20.85 5.71
CA ASP A 283 -3.81 -19.99 4.95
C ASP A 283 -3.47 -18.52 5.10
N VAL A 284 -3.14 -18.09 6.35
CA VAL A 284 -2.92 -16.68 6.67
C VAL A 284 -1.46 -16.25 6.62
N PHE A 285 -0.52 -17.20 6.55
CA PHE A 285 0.91 -16.96 6.34
C PHE A 285 1.38 -17.39 4.94
N ASP A 286 0.45 -17.63 4.00
CA ASP A 286 0.81 -17.99 2.63
C ASP A 286 1.55 -16.84 1.94
N ALA A 287 2.78 -17.10 1.50
CA ALA A 287 3.61 -16.13 0.80
C ALA A 287 2.96 -15.58 -0.48
N SER A 288 2.00 -16.31 -1.06
CA SER A 288 1.26 -15.88 -2.25
C SER A 288 0.52 -14.55 -2.02
N PHE A 289 0.03 -14.27 -0.80
CA PHE A 289 -0.56 -12.96 -0.47
C PHE A 289 0.43 -11.83 -0.67
N THR A 290 1.67 -11.99 -0.16
CA THR A 290 2.70 -10.95 -0.37
C THR A 290 3.07 -10.81 -1.82
N VAL A 291 3.24 -11.92 -2.55
CA VAL A 291 3.55 -11.89 -3.98
C VAL A 291 2.45 -11.17 -4.77
N LEU A 292 1.18 -11.41 -4.47
CA LEU A 292 0.06 -10.70 -5.08
C LEU A 292 0.09 -9.20 -4.77
N MET A 293 0.37 -8.81 -3.50
CA MET A 293 0.54 -7.39 -3.14
C MET A 293 1.62 -6.71 -3.99
N VAL A 294 2.79 -7.36 -4.11
CA VAL A 294 3.91 -6.86 -4.92
C VAL A 294 3.50 -6.69 -6.37
N ILE A 295 2.90 -7.73 -6.97
CA ILE A 295 2.49 -7.74 -8.37
C ILE A 295 1.43 -6.64 -8.62
N MET A 296 0.44 -6.51 -7.75
CA MET A 296 -0.60 -5.47 -7.85
C MET A 296 0.00 -4.06 -7.84
N VAL A 297 1.00 -3.82 -6.99
CA VAL A 297 1.67 -2.52 -6.91
C VAL A 297 2.57 -2.27 -8.11
N VAL A 298 3.36 -3.26 -8.54
CA VAL A 298 4.27 -3.12 -9.69
C VAL A 298 3.48 -2.92 -10.98
N ILE A 299 2.47 -3.75 -11.23
CA ILE A 299 1.63 -3.63 -12.42
C ILE A 299 0.82 -2.34 -12.41
N GLY A 300 0.29 -1.95 -11.26
CA GLY A 300 -0.44 -0.70 -11.13
C GLY A 300 0.44 0.54 -11.30
N GLY A 301 1.66 0.50 -10.82
CA GLY A 301 2.65 1.59 -10.80
C GLY A 301 3.05 1.97 -9.38
N SER A 302 4.22 1.49 -8.95
CA SER A 302 4.77 1.73 -7.62
C SER A 302 5.02 3.22 -7.34
N GLY A 303 5.04 3.60 -6.07
CA GLY A 303 5.31 4.97 -5.63
C GLY A 303 4.19 5.98 -5.94
N SER A 304 3.02 5.51 -6.37
CA SER A 304 1.83 6.35 -6.60
C SER A 304 0.65 5.88 -5.75
N VAL A 305 -0.33 6.74 -5.48
CA VAL A 305 -1.56 6.36 -4.77
C VAL A 305 -2.52 5.59 -5.67
N ALA A 306 -2.61 5.99 -6.93
CA ALA A 306 -3.55 5.41 -7.90
C ALA A 306 -3.07 4.04 -8.43
N GLY A 307 -1.76 3.81 -8.50
CA GLY A 307 -1.17 2.57 -9.02
C GLY A 307 -1.66 1.33 -8.28
N PRO A 308 -1.41 1.20 -6.98
CA PRO A 308 -1.86 0.05 -6.20
C PRO A 308 -3.38 -0.16 -6.23
N LEU A 309 -4.16 0.93 -6.27
CA LEU A 309 -5.61 0.88 -6.38
C LEU A 309 -6.03 0.20 -7.70
N VAL A 310 -5.52 0.70 -8.83
CA VAL A 310 -5.85 0.18 -10.16
C VAL A 310 -5.31 -1.25 -10.34
N GLY A 311 -4.11 -1.51 -9.85
CA GLY A 311 -3.49 -2.84 -9.91
C GLY A 311 -4.28 -3.87 -9.11
N ALA A 312 -4.68 -3.55 -7.87
CA ALA A 312 -5.45 -4.47 -7.03
C ALA A 312 -6.84 -4.74 -7.61
N VAL A 313 -7.57 -3.70 -8.00
CA VAL A 313 -8.89 -3.85 -8.63
C VAL A 313 -8.79 -4.66 -9.91
N GLY A 314 -7.86 -4.31 -10.81
CA GLY A 314 -7.72 -4.96 -12.10
C GLY A 314 -7.31 -6.44 -11.97
N LEU A 315 -6.32 -6.74 -11.15
CA LEU A 315 -5.83 -8.13 -10.99
C LEU A 315 -6.81 -9.01 -10.22
N GLU A 316 -7.50 -8.49 -9.20
CA GLU A 316 -8.48 -9.29 -8.46
C GLU A 316 -9.71 -9.61 -9.31
N LEU A 317 -10.22 -8.64 -10.08
CA LEU A 317 -11.31 -8.88 -11.02
C LEU A 317 -10.89 -9.86 -12.12
N LEU A 318 -9.68 -9.73 -12.65
CA LEU A 318 -9.13 -10.66 -13.63
C LEU A 318 -8.99 -12.08 -13.04
N SER A 319 -8.42 -12.21 -11.84
CA SER A 319 -8.29 -13.49 -11.14
C SER A 319 -9.64 -14.17 -10.97
N GLN A 320 -10.65 -13.43 -10.54
CA GLN A 320 -12.01 -13.97 -10.37
C GLN A 320 -12.63 -14.38 -11.70
N PHE A 321 -12.47 -13.56 -12.75
CA PHE A 321 -12.96 -13.90 -14.09
C PHE A 321 -12.34 -15.19 -14.62
N LEU A 322 -11.03 -15.35 -14.46
CA LEU A 322 -10.32 -16.56 -14.87
C LEU A 322 -10.75 -17.77 -14.05
N ARG A 323 -10.94 -17.61 -12.74
CA ARG A 323 -11.39 -18.68 -11.83
C ARG A 323 -12.75 -19.24 -12.23
N ILE A 324 -13.69 -18.36 -12.60
CA ILE A 324 -15.05 -18.76 -13.00
C ILE A 324 -15.04 -19.46 -14.37
N ASN A 325 -14.25 -18.94 -15.34
CA ASN A 325 -14.35 -19.37 -16.74
C ASN A 325 -13.36 -20.49 -17.11
N LEU A 326 -12.21 -20.58 -16.46
CA LEU A 326 -11.09 -21.45 -16.88
C LEU A 326 -10.76 -22.57 -15.89
N GLY A 327 -11.45 -22.65 -14.74
CA GLY A 327 -11.31 -23.76 -13.79
C GLY A 327 -9.84 -24.05 -13.43
N ALA A 328 -9.35 -25.26 -13.74
CA ALA A 328 -8.01 -25.71 -13.39
C ALA A 328 -6.87 -24.91 -14.04
N TYR A 329 -7.09 -24.30 -15.20
CA TYR A 329 -6.07 -23.54 -15.93
C TYR A 329 -5.92 -22.09 -15.46
N ASN A 330 -6.75 -21.63 -14.50
CA ASN A 330 -6.79 -20.22 -14.09
C ASN A 330 -5.42 -19.69 -13.61
N GLN A 331 -4.70 -20.43 -12.77
CA GLN A 331 -3.40 -20.01 -12.23
C GLN A 331 -2.33 -19.89 -13.30
N LEU A 332 -2.28 -20.83 -14.26
CA LEU A 332 -1.33 -20.81 -15.35
C LEU A 332 -1.54 -19.58 -16.25
N ILE A 333 -2.78 -19.35 -16.63
CA ILE A 333 -3.14 -18.22 -17.50
C ILE A 333 -2.95 -16.89 -16.76
N PHE A 334 -3.32 -16.81 -15.47
CA PHE A 334 -3.08 -15.65 -14.65
C PHE A 334 -1.59 -15.31 -14.56
N GLY A 335 -0.73 -16.30 -14.29
CA GLY A 335 0.72 -16.12 -14.29
C GLY A 335 1.27 -15.67 -15.64
N ALA A 336 0.80 -16.25 -16.74
CA ALA A 336 1.21 -15.84 -18.09
C ALA A 336 0.82 -14.39 -18.39
N ILE A 337 -0.38 -13.95 -18.01
CA ILE A 337 -0.82 -12.56 -18.17
C ILE A 337 0.06 -11.62 -17.35
N ILE A 338 0.40 -11.97 -16.10
CA ILE A 338 1.30 -11.18 -15.25
C ILE A 338 2.64 -10.96 -15.94
N VAL A 339 3.26 -12.05 -16.46
CA VAL A 339 4.56 -11.98 -17.17
C VAL A 339 4.44 -11.03 -18.38
N VAL A 340 3.40 -11.17 -19.19
CA VAL A 340 3.17 -10.30 -20.34
C VAL A 340 3.04 -8.84 -19.88
N VAL A 341 2.22 -8.57 -18.89
CA VAL A 341 2.00 -7.18 -18.42
C VAL A 341 3.29 -6.57 -17.86
N VAL A 342 4.07 -7.30 -17.06
CA VAL A 342 5.34 -6.81 -16.51
C VAL A 342 6.37 -6.51 -17.61
N VAL A 343 6.45 -7.35 -18.65
CA VAL A 343 7.36 -7.14 -19.78
C VAL A 343 6.95 -5.92 -20.63
N PHE A 344 5.66 -5.73 -20.88
CA PHE A 344 5.16 -4.65 -21.73
C PHE A 344 4.97 -3.31 -21.00
N PHE A 345 4.72 -3.34 -19.69
CA PHE A 345 4.49 -2.16 -18.85
C PHE A 345 5.43 -2.08 -17.66
N PRO A 346 6.77 -1.98 -17.86
CA PRO A 346 7.75 -1.99 -16.77
C PRO A 346 7.60 -0.84 -15.78
N GLN A 347 6.94 0.25 -16.15
CA GLN A 347 6.63 1.39 -15.26
C GLN A 347 5.29 1.27 -14.55
N GLY A 348 4.52 0.22 -14.84
CA GLY A 348 3.14 0.06 -14.43
C GLY A 348 2.13 0.75 -15.36
N VAL A 349 0.93 0.19 -15.34
CA VAL A 349 -0.19 0.58 -16.25
C VAL A 349 -0.58 2.05 -16.06
N VAL A 350 -0.71 2.51 -14.81
CA VAL A 350 -1.14 3.89 -14.52
C VAL A 350 -0.12 4.92 -15.00
N ASN A 351 1.17 4.66 -14.81
CA ASN A 351 2.22 5.56 -15.26
C ASN A 351 2.29 5.61 -16.79
N PHE A 352 2.15 4.45 -17.45
CA PHE A 352 2.08 4.38 -18.90
C PHE A 352 0.93 5.22 -19.48
N PHE A 353 -0.29 5.06 -18.97
CA PHE A 353 -1.44 5.85 -19.43
C PHE A 353 -1.28 7.33 -19.15
N ARG A 354 -0.74 7.70 -17.97
CA ARG A 354 -0.48 9.10 -17.63
C ARG A 354 0.52 9.74 -18.59
N ASP A 355 1.61 9.04 -18.91
CA ASP A 355 2.63 9.54 -19.82
C ASP A 355 2.15 9.55 -21.28
N ALA A 356 1.40 8.53 -21.71
CA ALA A 356 0.78 8.47 -23.03
C ALA A 356 -0.20 9.63 -23.23
N TRP A 357 -1.01 9.97 -22.22
CA TRP A 357 -1.94 11.10 -22.31
C TRP A 357 -1.23 12.45 -22.30
N ARG A 358 -0.14 12.56 -21.54
CA ARG A 358 0.65 13.79 -21.45
C ARG A 358 1.45 14.06 -22.73
N THR A 359 2.00 13.02 -23.37
CA THR A 359 2.80 13.11 -24.60
C THR A 359 1.98 12.97 -25.86
N ARG A 360 0.69 12.59 -25.77
CA ARG A 360 -0.21 12.22 -26.89
C ARG A 360 0.36 11.15 -27.82
N ARG A 361 1.30 10.33 -27.34
CA ARG A 361 1.91 9.23 -28.10
C ARG A 361 1.68 7.92 -27.35
N PHE A 362 0.90 7.03 -27.97
CA PHE A 362 0.63 5.67 -27.49
C PHE A 362 1.57 4.68 -28.19
N SER A 363 2.85 4.66 -27.84
CA SER A 363 3.81 3.71 -28.39
C SER A 363 4.35 2.79 -27.30
N VAL A 364 3.90 1.53 -27.29
CA VAL A 364 4.37 0.49 -26.38
C VAL A 364 5.83 0.15 -26.67
N LEU A 365 6.25 0.17 -27.93
CA LEU A 365 7.65 -0.12 -28.33
C LEU A 365 8.62 0.96 -27.84
N ASP A 366 8.23 2.23 -27.85
CA ASP A 366 9.06 3.32 -27.31
C ASP A 366 9.16 3.24 -25.78
N ASN A 367 8.11 2.74 -25.13
CA ASN A 367 8.11 2.50 -23.69
C ASN A 367 9.11 1.41 -23.30
N ILE A 368 9.07 0.27 -24.01
CA ILE A 368 10.03 -0.83 -23.80
C ILE A 368 11.47 -0.37 -24.07
N ARG A 369 11.72 0.43 -25.12
CA ARG A 369 13.06 0.93 -25.46
C ARG A 369 13.61 1.92 -24.42
N ARG A 370 12.78 2.78 -23.83
CA ARG A 370 13.19 3.75 -22.80
C ARG A 370 13.60 3.10 -21.49
N TYR A 371 13.01 1.96 -21.16
CA TYR A 371 13.16 1.30 -19.85
C TYR A 371 13.76 -0.11 -19.96
N ARG A 372 14.36 -0.44 -21.10
CA ARG A 372 15.30 -1.60 -21.18
C ARG A 372 16.48 -1.28 -20.28
N LEU A 373 16.61 -2.10 -19.23
CA LEU A 373 17.81 -2.22 -18.42
C LEU A 373 18.97 -2.75 -19.25
#